data_4b36ed07b0cd3b63916865404957e8e9
#
_entry.id   4b36ed07b0cd3b63916865404957e8e9
#
_cell.length_a   1.000
_cell.length_b   1.000
_cell.length_c   1.000
_cell.angle_alpha   90.00
_cell.angle_beta   90.00
_cell.angle_gamma   90.00
#
_symmetry.space_group_name_H-M   'P 1'
#
loop_
_entity.id
_entity.type
_entity.pdbx_description
1 polymer ?
#
loop_
_entity_poly.entity_id
_entity_poly.type
_entity_poly.pdbx_seq_one_letter_code
_entity_poly.pdbx_strand_id
1 'polypeptide(L)'
;GIKYFSLGALSSGFLLFGISMIYYDTGSFYMQNLNNFTTISEIGLSLVLISLFFKVSAAPFHIWTPDVYEGSPTISTLFFASLPKFASLIFLFRVYQELNISGIQSLNYIFQIVCAISLLVGVYGAITQKVIKRLLAFSSINHIGFMLLGIMSYQFMSEGTLFFYLI
;
A
#
# COMPACT_ATOMS: atom_id res chain seq x y z
N GLY A 1 -10.29 -16.47 8.54
CA GLY A 1 -9.21 -17.13 7.76
C GLY A 1 -9.44 -17.06 6.27
N ILE A 2 -10.61 -17.55 5.76
CA ILE A 2 -10.87 -17.68 4.30
C ILE A 2 -10.79 -16.36 3.54
N LYS A 3 -11.40 -15.27 4.04
CA LYS A 3 -11.35 -13.95 3.40
C LYS A 3 -9.91 -13.45 3.20
N TYR A 4 -9.08 -13.56 4.23
CA TYR A 4 -7.68 -13.15 4.15
C TYR A 4 -6.89 -14.00 3.17
N PHE A 5 -7.10 -15.33 3.19
CA PHE A 5 -6.42 -16.25 2.29
C PHE A 5 -6.77 -15.97 0.82
N SER A 6 -8.07 -15.90 0.50
CA SER A 6 -8.52 -15.69 -0.89
C SER A 6 -8.10 -14.33 -1.46
N LEU A 7 -8.30 -13.25 -0.68
CA LEU A 7 -7.91 -11.91 -1.11
C LEU A 7 -6.38 -11.74 -1.14
N GLY A 8 -5.67 -12.38 -0.21
CA GLY A 8 -4.21 -12.39 -0.19
C GLY A 8 -3.60 -13.14 -1.37
N ALA A 9 -4.19 -14.28 -1.76
CA ALA A 9 -3.80 -15.03 -2.96
C ALA A 9 -4.01 -14.20 -4.22
N LEU A 10 -5.16 -13.53 -4.35
CA LEU A 10 -5.47 -12.65 -5.46
C LEU A 10 -4.49 -11.48 -5.54
N SER A 11 -4.18 -10.86 -4.42
CA SER A 11 -3.17 -9.77 -4.32
C SER A 11 -1.79 -10.24 -4.76
N SER A 12 -1.38 -11.45 -4.36
CA SER A 12 -0.10 -12.05 -4.79
C SER A 12 -0.09 -12.37 -6.28
N GLY A 13 -1.23 -12.79 -6.83
CA GLY A 13 -1.42 -12.99 -8.26
C GLY A 13 -1.22 -11.68 -9.05
N PHE A 14 -1.81 -10.57 -8.59
CA PHE A 14 -1.60 -9.25 -9.20
C PHE A 14 -0.14 -8.79 -9.13
N LEU A 15 0.55 -9.07 -8.02
CA LEU A 15 1.96 -8.74 -7.88
C LEU A 15 2.81 -9.49 -8.93
N LEU A 16 2.66 -10.81 -9.02
CA LEU A 16 3.43 -11.64 -9.94
C LEU A 16 3.11 -11.29 -11.40
N PHE A 17 1.84 -11.09 -11.72
CA PHE A 17 1.43 -10.70 -13.07
C PHE A 17 1.96 -9.31 -13.43
N GLY A 18 1.89 -8.34 -12.53
CA GLY A 18 2.46 -7.01 -12.73
C GLY A 18 3.96 -7.04 -12.99
N ILE A 19 4.72 -7.80 -12.18
CA ILE A 19 6.17 -7.99 -12.38
C ILE A 19 6.46 -8.65 -13.73
N SER A 20 5.67 -9.64 -14.14
CA SER A 20 5.86 -10.31 -15.44
C SER A 20 5.64 -9.37 -16.62
N MET A 21 4.66 -8.46 -16.54
CA MET A 21 4.42 -7.44 -17.57
C MET A 21 5.58 -6.44 -17.65
N ILE A 22 6.11 -6.00 -16.51
CA ILE A 22 7.27 -5.11 -16.47
C ILE A 22 8.49 -5.80 -17.08
N TYR A 23 8.74 -7.06 -16.73
CA TYR A 23 9.85 -7.83 -17.27
C TYR A 23 9.72 -8.05 -18.77
N TYR A 24 8.50 -8.33 -19.26
CA TYR A 24 8.25 -8.49 -20.69
C TYR A 24 8.64 -7.25 -21.50
N ASP A 25 8.38 -6.07 -20.96
CA ASP A 25 8.64 -4.80 -21.63
C ASP A 25 10.10 -4.35 -21.50
N THR A 26 10.67 -4.46 -20.30
CA THR A 26 12.01 -3.92 -20.00
C THR A 26 13.15 -4.93 -20.13
N GLY A 27 12.84 -6.24 -20.13
CA GLY A 27 13.84 -7.31 -20.14
C GLY A 27 14.69 -7.42 -18.85
N SER A 28 14.40 -6.61 -17.83
CA SER A 28 15.16 -6.59 -16.57
C SER A 28 14.25 -6.47 -15.35
N PHE A 29 14.76 -6.95 -14.19
CA PHE A 29 14.11 -6.76 -12.89
C PHE A 29 14.61 -5.52 -12.13
N TYR A 30 15.54 -4.77 -12.72
CA TYR A 30 16.08 -3.56 -12.09
C TYR A 30 15.16 -2.37 -12.35
N MET A 31 14.65 -1.76 -11.29
CA MET A 31 13.79 -0.57 -11.38
C MET A 31 14.50 0.66 -12.00
N GLN A 32 15.84 0.70 -11.94
CA GLN A 32 16.64 1.80 -12.51
C GLN A 32 16.63 1.84 -14.05
N ASN A 33 16.27 0.76 -14.72
CA ASN A 33 16.24 0.66 -16.18
C ASN A 33 14.87 1.02 -16.79
N LEU A 34 14.00 1.64 -16.03
CA LEU A 34 12.62 1.98 -16.42
C LEU A 34 12.53 3.25 -17.29
N ASN A 35 13.58 3.58 -18.07
CA ASN A 35 13.65 4.81 -18.87
C ASN A 35 12.73 4.82 -20.11
N ASN A 36 12.18 3.68 -20.51
CA ASN A 36 11.29 3.55 -21.68
C ASN A 36 9.98 2.85 -21.28
N PHE A 37 9.17 3.52 -20.45
CA PHE A 37 7.87 2.99 -20.10
C PHE A 37 6.94 2.96 -21.30
N THR A 38 6.46 1.77 -21.64
CA THR A 38 5.32 1.60 -22.52
C THR A 38 4.03 1.51 -21.68
N THR A 39 2.89 1.57 -22.31
CA THR A 39 1.59 1.37 -21.64
C THR A 39 1.50 0.01 -20.93
N ILE A 40 2.25 -1.00 -21.40
CA ILE A 40 2.28 -2.34 -20.78
C ILE A 40 2.97 -2.29 -19.41
N SER A 41 4.11 -1.65 -19.32
CA SER A 41 4.83 -1.50 -18.05
C SER A 41 4.09 -0.59 -17.05
N GLU A 42 3.36 0.43 -17.52
CA GLU A 42 2.48 1.25 -16.65
C GLU A 42 1.34 0.42 -16.05
N ILE A 43 0.70 -0.43 -16.85
CA ILE A 43 -0.32 -1.37 -16.35
C ILE A 43 0.31 -2.35 -15.36
N GLY A 44 1.48 -2.90 -15.68
CA GLY A 44 2.21 -3.79 -14.79
C GLY A 44 2.51 -3.14 -13.43
N LEU A 45 3.00 -1.90 -13.42
CA LEU A 45 3.27 -1.14 -12.20
C LEU A 45 1.99 -0.84 -11.41
N SER A 46 0.89 -0.50 -12.08
CA SER A 46 -0.40 -0.28 -11.41
C SER A 46 -0.87 -1.53 -10.67
N LEU A 47 -0.69 -2.72 -11.23
CA LEU A 47 -1.01 -3.99 -10.58
C LEU A 47 -0.10 -4.28 -9.38
N VAL A 48 1.19 -3.98 -9.48
CA VAL A 48 2.12 -4.05 -8.35
C VAL A 48 1.69 -3.12 -7.23
N LEU A 49 1.33 -1.87 -7.54
CA LEU A 49 0.85 -0.90 -6.55
C LEU A 49 -0.44 -1.37 -5.86
N ILE A 50 -1.41 -1.88 -6.60
CA ILE A 50 -2.66 -2.44 -6.05
C ILE A 50 -2.35 -3.56 -5.05
N SER A 51 -1.42 -4.46 -5.39
CA SER A 51 -0.99 -5.52 -4.48
C SER A 51 -0.33 -4.97 -3.20
N LEU A 52 0.50 -3.95 -3.31
CA LEU A 52 1.14 -3.32 -2.17
C LEU A 52 0.13 -2.58 -1.29
N PHE A 53 -0.81 -1.84 -1.87
CA PHE A 53 -1.90 -1.19 -1.13
C PHE A 53 -2.78 -2.20 -0.38
N PHE A 54 -3.01 -3.37 -0.95
CA PHE A 54 -3.68 -4.46 -0.24
C PHE A 54 -2.88 -4.92 0.99
N LYS A 55 -1.56 -5.12 0.86
CA LYS A 55 -0.70 -5.58 1.97
C LYS A 55 -0.60 -4.55 3.10
N VAL A 56 -0.56 -3.26 2.76
CA VAL A 56 -0.57 -2.17 3.73
C VAL A 56 -1.96 -1.96 4.33
N SER A 57 -3.00 -2.49 3.70
CA SER A 57 -4.43 -2.26 4.03
C SER A 57 -4.90 -0.83 3.78
N ALA A 58 -4.39 -0.19 2.72
CA ALA A 58 -4.90 1.10 2.27
C ALA A 58 -6.29 0.95 1.63
N ALA A 59 -7.19 1.90 1.83
CA ALA A 59 -8.49 1.87 1.17
C ALA A 59 -8.36 2.23 -0.33
N PRO A 60 -9.10 1.53 -1.22
CA PRO A 60 -10.25 0.65 -0.98
C PRO A 60 -9.89 -0.82 -0.65
N PHE A 61 -8.64 -1.22 -0.63
CA PHE A 61 -8.19 -2.61 -0.46
C PHE A 61 -8.14 -3.08 1.01
N HIS A 62 -8.74 -2.34 1.94
CA HIS A 62 -8.71 -2.55 3.38
C HIS A 62 -9.70 -3.58 3.94
N ILE A 63 -10.64 -4.10 3.13
CA ILE A 63 -11.83 -4.86 3.55
C ILE A 63 -11.50 -6.07 4.46
N TRP A 64 -10.32 -6.65 4.31
CA TRP A 64 -9.88 -7.80 5.08
C TRP A 64 -9.45 -7.44 6.51
N THR A 65 -8.95 -6.21 6.74
CA THR A 65 -8.25 -5.84 7.98
C THR A 65 -9.13 -5.81 9.22
N PRO A 66 -10.34 -5.19 9.21
CA PRO A 66 -11.20 -5.19 10.39
C PRO A 66 -11.65 -6.58 10.81
N ASP A 67 -11.99 -7.44 9.86
CA ASP A 67 -12.47 -8.79 10.11
C ASP A 67 -11.35 -9.70 10.63
N VAL A 68 -10.13 -9.55 10.10
CA VAL A 68 -8.96 -10.32 10.55
C VAL A 68 -8.53 -9.89 11.94
N TYR A 69 -8.53 -8.60 12.25
CA TYR A 69 -8.14 -8.11 13.58
C TYR A 69 -9.12 -8.55 14.65
N GLU A 70 -10.43 -8.55 14.37
CA GLU A 70 -11.44 -9.03 15.30
C GLU A 70 -11.34 -10.54 15.55
N GLY A 71 -11.18 -11.32 14.47
CA GLY A 71 -11.22 -12.77 14.53
C GLY A 71 -9.91 -13.45 14.94
N SER A 72 -8.79 -12.70 15.07
CA SER A 72 -7.49 -13.28 15.41
C SER A 72 -7.12 -13.06 16.88
N PRO A 73 -6.26 -13.94 17.46
CA PRO A 73 -5.64 -13.71 18.77
C PRO A 73 -4.87 -12.39 18.81
N THR A 74 -4.76 -11.77 19.99
CA THR A 74 -4.10 -10.45 20.16
C THR A 74 -2.64 -10.44 19.71
N ILE A 75 -1.91 -11.53 19.93
CA ILE A 75 -0.52 -11.68 19.51
C ILE A 75 -0.41 -11.65 17.98
N SER A 76 -1.30 -12.37 17.29
CA SER A 76 -1.35 -12.36 15.81
C SER A 76 -1.75 -11.01 15.26
N THR A 77 -2.69 -10.30 15.90
CA THR A 77 -3.07 -8.94 15.47
C THR A 77 -1.91 -7.96 15.60
N LEU A 78 -1.12 -8.02 16.68
CA LEU A 78 0.07 -7.20 16.84
C LEU A 78 1.09 -7.45 15.74
N PHE A 79 1.33 -8.72 15.39
CA PHE A 79 2.24 -9.07 14.31
C PHE A 79 1.77 -8.51 12.96
N PHE A 80 0.50 -8.72 12.59
CA PHE A 80 -0.06 -8.20 11.34
C PHE A 80 -0.16 -6.67 11.30
N ALA A 81 -0.31 -6.02 12.44
CA ALA A 81 -0.39 -4.58 12.53
C ALA A 81 0.97 -3.88 12.33
N SER A 82 2.08 -4.54 12.66
CA SER A 82 3.41 -3.94 12.69
C SER A 82 4.30 -4.42 11.53
N LEU A 83 4.95 -5.55 11.65
CA LEU A 83 6.07 -5.96 10.79
C LEU A 83 5.75 -5.96 9.28
N PRO A 84 4.64 -6.60 8.80
CA PRO A 84 4.36 -6.62 7.37
C PRO A 84 4.05 -5.23 6.80
N LYS A 85 3.44 -4.35 7.61
CA LYS A 85 3.10 -2.99 7.18
C LYS A 85 4.34 -2.13 7.02
N PHE A 86 5.27 -2.19 7.98
CA PHE A 86 6.54 -1.48 7.87
C PHE A 86 7.31 -1.88 6.61
N ALA A 87 7.48 -3.18 6.38
CA ALA A 87 8.20 -3.67 5.22
C ALA A 87 7.55 -3.22 3.90
N SER A 88 6.22 -3.32 3.81
CA SER A 88 5.49 -2.93 2.60
C SER A 88 5.44 -1.41 2.39
N LEU A 89 5.42 -0.60 3.46
CA LEU A 89 5.52 0.86 3.36
C LEU A 89 6.89 1.32 2.88
N ILE A 90 7.98 0.73 3.39
CA ILE A 90 9.34 1.03 2.92
C ILE A 90 9.48 0.68 1.43
N PHE A 91 8.92 -0.46 1.03
CA PHE A 91 8.93 -0.84 -0.38
C PHE A 91 8.09 0.09 -1.25
N LEU A 92 6.90 0.50 -0.80
CA LEU A 92 6.07 1.53 -1.46
C LEU A 92 6.83 2.85 -1.63
N PHE A 93 7.57 3.28 -0.61
CA PHE A 93 8.39 4.48 -0.68
C PHE A 93 9.46 4.39 -1.78
N ARG A 94 10.16 3.26 -1.86
CA ARG A 94 11.13 2.99 -2.92
C ARG A 94 10.50 3.03 -4.31
N VAL A 95 9.37 2.35 -4.49
CA VAL A 95 8.63 2.36 -5.76
C VAL A 95 8.21 3.78 -6.12
N TYR A 96 7.72 4.57 -5.16
CA TYR A 96 7.33 5.96 -5.40
C TYR A 96 8.50 6.85 -5.81
N GLN A 97 9.69 6.68 -5.21
CA GLN A 97 10.89 7.39 -5.60
C GLN A 97 11.25 7.13 -7.08
N GLU A 98 11.28 5.87 -7.49
CA GLU A 98 11.60 5.50 -8.89
C GLU A 98 10.56 6.02 -9.88
N LEU A 99 9.27 6.02 -9.52
CA LEU A 99 8.19 6.60 -10.34
C LEU A 99 8.37 8.10 -10.57
N ASN A 100 8.81 8.85 -9.55
CA ASN A 100 9.07 10.27 -9.68
C ASN A 100 10.31 10.55 -10.55
N ILE A 101 11.36 9.76 -10.41
CA ILE A 101 12.57 9.86 -11.23
C ILE A 101 12.25 9.59 -12.70
N SER A 102 11.41 8.61 -12.99
CA SER A 102 10.98 8.25 -14.35
C SER A 102 9.93 9.19 -14.96
N GLY A 103 9.39 10.13 -14.17
CA GLY A 103 8.44 11.14 -14.65
C GLY A 103 7.02 10.64 -14.95
N ILE A 104 6.63 9.47 -14.45
CA ILE A 104 5.30 8.87 -14.71
C ILE A 104 4.26 9.53 -13.79
N GLN A 105 3.63 10.58 -14.29
CA GLN A 105 2.61 11.30 -13.52
C GLN A 105 1.30 10.53 -13.36
N SER A 106 0.96 9.66 -14.29
CA SER A 106 -0.29 8.86 -14.27
C SER A 106 -0.46 8.04 -12.99
N LEU A 107 0.62 7.44 -12.49
CA LEU A 107 0.59 6.61 -11.28
C LEU A 107 0.52 7.45 -9.99
N ASN A 108 0.95 8.69 -10.00
CA ASN A 108 0.83 9.60 -8.86
C ASN A 108 -0.64 9.86 -8.49
N TYR A 109 -1.55 9.90 -9.47
CA TYR A 109 -2.98 10.02 -9.21
C TYR A 109 -3.54 8.83 -8.43
N ILE A 110 -3.01 7.62 -8.65
CA ILE A 110 -3.42 6.43 -7.89
C ILE A 110 -3.06 6.61 -6.41
N PHE A 111 -1.86 7.09 -6.10
CA PHE A 111 -1.46 7.38 -4.71
C PHE A 111 -2.36 8.43 -4.07
N GLN A 112 -2.69 9.52 -4.79
CA GLN A 112 -3.57 10.58 -4.29
C GLN A 112 -4.97 10.06 -3.96
N ILE A 113 -5.56 9.28 -4.85
CA ILE A 113 -6.90 8.72 -4.68
C ILE A 113 -6.92 7.73 -3.50
N VAL A 114 -5.96 6.82 -3.44
CA VAL A 114 -5.85 5.82 -2.36
C VAL A 114 -5.63 6.51 -1.00
N CYS A 115 -4.80 7.54 -0.96
CA CYS A 115 -4.57 8.35 0.23
C CYS A 115 -5.86 9.01 0.72
N ALA A 116 -6.56 9.76 -0.15
CA ALA A 116 -7.80 10.45 0.20
C ALA A 116 -8.88 9.48 0.70
N ILE A 117 -9.07 8.36 -0.01
CA ILE A 117 -10.04 7.34 0.40
C ILE A 117 -9.65 6.69 1.73
N SER A 118 -8.35 6.44 1.97
CA SER A 118 -7.89 5.84 3.23
C SER A 118 -8.17 6.73 4.44
N LEU A 119 -7.96 8.04 4.31
CA LEU A 119 -8.27 9.00 5.37
C LEU A 119 -9.78 9.05 5.65
N LEU A 120 -10.60 9.14 4.61
CA LEU A 120 -12.06 9.19 4.77
C LEU A 120 -12.61 7.90 5.39
N VAL A 121 -12.25 6.75 4.83
CA VAL A 121 -12.71 5.44 5.31
C VAL A 121 -12.21 5.16 6.71
N GLY A 122 -10.95 5.53 7.02
CA GLY A 122 -10.36 5.36 8.36
C GLY A 122 -11.15 6.12 9.42
N VAL A 123 -11.48 7.38 9.17
CA VAL A 123 -12.26 8.23 10.12
C VAL A 123 -13.69 7.72 10.25
N TYR A 124 -14.42 7.58 9.13
CA TYR A 124 -15.82 7.12 9.17
C TYR A 124 -15.96 5.72 9.77
N GLY A 125 -15.06 4.82 9.38
CA GLY A 125 -15.06 3.46 9.90
C GLY A 125 -14.80 3.42 11.41
N ALA A 126 -13.88 4.22 11.93
CA ALA A 126 -13.55 4.26 13.36
C ALA A 126 -14.74 4.73 14.22
N ILE A 127 -15.46 5.80 13.81
CA ILE A 127 -16.57 6.37 14.58
C ILE A 127 -17.72 5.38 14.76
N THR A 128 -17.94 4.50 13.81
CA THR A 128 -19.08 3.57 13.82
C THR A 128 -18.80 2.29 14.60
N GLN A 129 -17.56 2.03 15.04
CA GLN A 129 -17.18 0.76 15.66
C GLN A 129 -17.47 0.73 17.17
N LYS A 130 -18.02 -0.40 17.62
CA LYS A 130 -18.21 -0.72 19.04
C LYS A 130 -17.14 -1.68 19.60
N VAL A 131 -16.44 -2.40 18.72
CA VAL A 131 -15.41 -3.38 19.09
C VAL A 131 -14.04 -2.74 19.01
N ILE A 132 -13.27 -2.78 20.09
CA ILE A 132 -11.95 -2.12 20.19
C ILE A 132 -10.98 -2.60 19.09
N LYS A 133 -10.93 -3.90 18.80
CA LYS A 133 -10.06 -4.43 17.76
C LYS A 133 -10.38 -3.89 16.36
N ARG A 134 -11.66 -3.71 16.04
CA ARG A 134 -12.08 -3.09 14.78
C ARG A 134 -11.77 -1.60 14.74
N LEU A 135 -11.94 -0.90 15.84
CA LEU A 135 -11.58 0.50 15.97
C LEU A 135 -10.09 0.69 15.72
N LEU A 136 -9.23 -0.15 16.31
CA LEU A 136 -7.79 -0.13 16.06
C LEU A 136 -7.44 -0.45 14.59
N ALA A 137 -8.20 -1.33 13.94
CA ALA A 137 -8.03 -1.61 12.51
C ALA A 137 -8.30 -0.38 11.65
N PHE A 138 -9.41 0.34 11.87
CA PHE A 138 -9.72 1.57 11.14
C PHE A 138 -8.76 2.72 11.47
N SER A 139 -8.33 2.83 12.73
CA SER A 139 -7.26 3.76 13.12
C SER A 139 -5.98 3.49 12.32
N SER A 140 -5.58 2.22 12.18
CA SER A 140 -4.39 1.87 11.39
C SER A 140 -4.55 2.21 9.90
N ILE A 141 -5.76 2.10 9.31
CA ILE A 141 -6.05 2.52 7.93
C ILE A 141 -5.88 4.03 7.78
N ASN A 142 -6.33 4.79 8.77
CA ASN A 142 -6.16 6.25 8.79
C ASN A 142 -4.68 6.65 8.88
N HIS A 143 -3.90 6.00 9.76
CA HIS A 143 -2.45 6.23 9.85
C HIS A 143 -1.73 5.93 8.52
N ILE A 144 -2.13 4.88 7.82
CA ILE A 144 -1.60 4.58 6.48
C ILE A 144 -1.90 5.72 5.50
N GLY A 145 -3.10 6.30 5.56
CA GLY A 145 -3.43 7.49 4.77
C GLY A 145 -2.45 8.64 5.01
N PHE A 146 -2.11 8.96 6.27
CA PHE A 146 -1.11 9.98 6.61
C PHE A 146 0.31 9.59 6.15
N MET A 147 0.69 8.31 6.25
CA MET A 147 1.98 7.84 5.76
C MET A 147 2.09 7.96 4.24
N LEU A 148 1.02 7.69 3.50
CA LEU A 148 0.97 7.90 2.05
C LEU A 148 1.11 9.39 1.69
N LEU A 149 0.49 10.31 2.45
CA LEU A 149 0.73 11.75 2.29
C LEU A 149 2.21 12.10 2.50
N GLY A 150 2.83 11.53 3.54
CA GLY A 150 4.26 11.71 3.79
C GLY A 150 5.13 11.22 2.64
N ILE A 151 4.81 10.06 2.05
CA ILE A 151 5.50 9.53 0.87
C ILE A 151 5.38 10.50 -0.32
N MET A 152 4.18 11.04 -0.56
CA MET A 152 3.94 11.97 -1.66
C MET A 152 4.63 13.33 -1.47
N SER A 153 4.82 13.77 -0.23
CA SER A 153 5.51 15.02 0.10
C SER A 153 7.04 14.92 0.07
N TYR A 154 7.59 13.75 -0.24
CA TYR A 154 9.04 13.49 -0.25
C TYR A 154 9.85 14.50 -1.07
N GLN A 155 9.31 15.02 -2.17
CA GLN A 155 9.98 16.04 -2.99
C GLN A 155 10.20 17.38 -2.25
N PHE A 156 9.40 17.64 -1.20
CA PHE A 156 9.41 18.88 -0.42
C PHE A 156 10.04 18.72 0.97
N MET A 157 10.19 17.48 1.45
CA MET A 157 10.64 17.18 2.81
C MET A 157 11.79 16.18 2.81
N SER A 158 12.66 16.25 3.82
CA SER A 158 13.74 15.28 3.99
C SER A 158 13.21 13.88 4.32
N GLU A 159 13.96 12.85 3.95
CA GLU A 159 13.64 11.43 4.24
C GLU A 159 13.36 11.18 5.73
N GLY A 160 13.97 11.97 6.61
CA GLY A 160 13.81 11.86 8.06
C GLY A 160 12.38 12.07 8.56
N THR A 161 11.54 12.83 7.87
CA THR A 161 10.15 13.07 8.31
C THR A 161 9.27 11.84 8.21
N LEU A 162 9.47 11.00 7.19
CA LEU A 162 8.78 9.72 7.06
C LEU A 162 9.19 8.74 8.15
N PHE A 163 10.50 8.63 8.41
CA PHE A 163 11.01 7.76 9.48
C PHE A 163 10.52 8.21 10.85
N PHE A 164 10.44 9.52 11.09
CA PHE A 164 9.91 10.06 12.34
C PHE A 164 8.43 9.70 12.58
N TYR A 165 7.61 9.65 11.53
CA TYR A 165 6.21 9.23 11.65
C TYR A 165 6.04 7.71 11.81
N LEU A 166 7.02 6.93 11.34
CA LEU A 166 7.02 5.47 11.44
C LEU A 166 7.43 4.95 12.83
N ILE A 167 8.19 5.74 13.62
CA ILE A 167 8.60 5.44 15.00
C ILE A 167 7.52 5.83 15.98
#